data_93d2870f7b2ea73bc03f9fd0f3e6a67f
#
_entry.id   93d2870f7b2ea73bc03f9fd0f3e6a67f
#
_cell.length_a   1.000
_cell.length_b   1.000
_cell.length_c   1.000
_cell.angle_alpha   90.00
_cell.angle_beta   90.00
_cell.angle_gamma   90.00
#
_symmetry.space_group_name_H-M   'P 1'
#
loop_
_entity.id
_entity.type
_entity.pdbx_description
1 polymer ?
#
loop_
_entity_poly.entity_id
_entity_poly.type
_entity_poly.pdbx_seq_one_letter_code
_entity_poly.pdbx_strand_id
1 'polypeptide(L)'
;MRRRRSSGTTAAGVAFLAFACALAAAEPPAIVPTSQPAAGADWPQWRGPTGCGNSRDASLPVSWGGKEGANVLWKAELPSTAGISPSSPIVVGESVIVTTSLDKPAIEHHVVCYSRKDGKLLWQTPVAPGPIQQIDGRASSAAPTPCSDGQSVFALFGSGVLAAVDLKDGREKWRQELKDTAFDCVIGNSPILCAGSVLFVADQYKEKSAVYVWDAATGQLKYQQKRPAETFCHSTPIVVKMEGKEQVIYAGNKALQGLDPLTGKVLWWVSGQPGQWMGESASPAFGGGLIYSDNGRGNGGAAYQPGGAGDLTQTAVRARFPCKSDIGSPIIVGEYVYRNIGDQVQCMELRTGKMVYTQPLKGIHAWASPVATADRLYFATAGKSYVFTAGPKFELLGEGDLGDSNAASPAVSAGRLFLKGTKHLWCVGEEK
;
A
#
# COMPACT_ATOMS: atom_id res chain seq x y z
N MET A 1 19.75 21.03 -96.83
CA MET A 1 20.60 20.01 -96.17
C MET A 1 21.15 20.57 -94.85
N ARG A 2 20.61 20.20 -93.74
CA ARG A 2 21.03 20.69 -92.45
C ARG A 2 21.33 19.43 -91.54
N ARG A 3 22.55 19.30 -91.12
CA ARG A 3 23.00 18.29 -90.18
C ARG A 3 22.59 18.69 -88.77
N ARG A 4 21.88 17.81 -88.07
CA ARG A 4 21.63 17.94 -86.61
C ARG A 4 22.79 17.22 -85.86
N ARG A 5 23.42 17.94 -84.96
CA ARG A 5 24.34 17.39 -83.93
C ARG A 5 23.58 16.93 -82.78
N SER A 6 23.77 15.70 -82.29
CA SER A 6 23.26 15.17 -81.03
C SER A 6 24.25 15.50 -79.90
N SER A 7 23.81 16.22 -78.89
CA SER A 7 24.57 16.41 -77.64
C SER A 7 24.14 15.34 -76.65
N GLY A 8 25.05 14.48 -76.25
CA GLY A 8 24.88 13.55 -75.19
C GLY A 8 25.14 14.23 -73.84
N THR A 9 24.15 14.12 -72.93
CA THR A 9 24.26 14.53 -71.54
C THR A 9 24.48 13.28 -70.66
N THR A 10 25.66 13.20 -70.06
CA THR A 10 25.99 12.24 -69.03
C THR A 10 25.40 12.70 -67.72
N ALA A 11 24.45 11.93 -67.17
CA ALA A 11 23.94 12.12 -65.81
C ALA A 11 24.84 11.38 -64.81
N ALA A 12 25.49 12.14 -63.94
CA ALA A 12 26.20 11.60 -62.77
C ALA A 12 25.19 11.31 -61.66
N GLY A 13 24.99 10.03 -61.34
CA GLY A 13 24.18 9.60 -60.21
C GLY A 13 24.93 9.80 -58.91
N VAL A 14 24.43 10.67 -58.05
CA VAL A 14 24.88 10.80 -56.65
C VAL A 14 24.09 9.80 -55.81
N ALA A 15 24.80 8.75 -55.33
CA ALA A 15 24.21 7.81 -54.36
C ALA A 15 24.25 8.43 -52.97
N PHE A 16 23.07 8.75 -52.42
CA PHE A 16 22.92 9.08 -51.00
C PHE A 16 22.94 7.78 -50.17
N LEU A 17 24.01 7.52 -49.46
CA LEU A 17 24.02 6.53 -48.36
C LEU A 17 23.33 7.13 -47.14
N ALA A 18 22.11 6.69 -46.88
CA ALA A 18 21.42 6.98 -45.65
C ALA A 18 22.01 6.11 -44.51
N PHE A 19 22.79 6.69 -43.65
CA PHE A 19 23.20 6.08 -42.40
C PHE A 19 21.98 6.12 -41.45
N ALA A 20 21.28 5.00 -41.33
CA ALA A 20 20.28 4.81 -40.26
C ALA A 20 21.05 4.59 -38.94
N CYS A 21 21.20 5.65 -38.14
CA CYS A 21 21.67 5.53 -36.76
C CYS A 21 20.52 4.93 -35.95
N ALA A 22 20.56 3.61 -35.72
CA ALA A 22 19.70 2.97 -34.74
C ALA A 22 20.15 3.44 -33.37
N LEU A 23 19.45 4.43 -32.80
CA LEU A 23 19.50 4.69 -31.35
C LEU A 23 18.97 3.45 -30.65
N ALA A 24 19.85 2.60 -30.15
CA ALA A 24 19.50 1.59 -29.17
C ALA A 24 18.91 2.34 -27.97
N ALA A 25 17.60 2.17 -27.72
CA ALA A 25 16.99 2.65 -26.53
C ALA A 25 17.69 1.96 -25.36
N ALA A 26 18.41 2.72 -24.53
CA ALA A 26 19.01 2.19 -23.32
C ALA A 26 17.92 1.51 -22.50
N GLU A 27 18.15 0.28 -22.09
CA GLU A 27 17.23 -0.39 -21.14
C GLU A 27 17.09 0.49 -19.91
N PRO A 28 15.85 0.70 -19.42
CA PRO A 28 15.65 1.50 -18.22
C PRO A 28 16.40 0.85 -17.06
N PRO A 29 17.03 1.63 -16.18
CA PRO A 29 17.82 1.12 -15.06
C PRO A 29 16.99 0.16 -14.21
N ALA A 30 17.63 -0.91 -13.74
CA ALA A 30 17.00 -1.92 -12.89
C ALA A 30 16.47 -1.27 -11.60
N ILE A 31 15.15 -1.25 -11.44
CA ILE A 31 14.47 -0.73 -10.27
C ILE A 31 14.16 -1.93 -9.38
N VAL A 32 14.73 -1.93 -8.18
CA VAL A 32 14.54 -3.00 -7.20
C VAL A 32 13.71 -2.45 -6.05
N PRO A 33 12.64 -3.14 -5.59
CA PRO A 33 12.00 -2.80 -4.33
C PRO A 33 13.05 -2.79 -3.22
N THR A 34 12.91 -1.90 -2.25
CA THR A 34 13.77 -1.92 -1.06
C THR A 34 13.72 -3.31 -0.46
N SER A 35 14.84 -4.02 -0.48
CA SER A 35 15.06 -5.39 -0.06
C SER A 35 13.80 -6.26 0.03
N GLN A 36 13.61 -7.19 -0.90
CA GLN A 36 12.53 -8.18 -0.71
C GLN A 36 12.86 -8.98 0.57
N PRO A 37 11.93 -9.07 1.53
CA PRO A 37 12.16 -9.76 2.77
C PRO A 37 12.45 -11.24 2.53
N ALA A 38 13.27 -11.84 3.39
CA ALA A 38 13.43 -13.30 3.45
C ALA A 38 12.09 -13.98 3.78
N ALA A 39 11.92 -15.25 3.38
CA ALA A 39 10.78 -16.05 3.82
C ALA A 39 10.73 -16.09 5.35
N GLY A 40 9.55 -15.92 5.95
CA GLY A 40 9.37 -15.83 7.39
C GLY A 40 9.74 -14.49 8.02
N ALA A 41 10.06 -13.47 7.21
CA ALA A 41 10.42 -12.14 7.68
C ALA A 41 9.26 -11.42 8.36
N ASP A 42 9.62 -10.37 9.09
CA ASP A 42 8.69 -9.46 9.73
C ASP A 42 7.73 -8.78 8.72
N TRP A 43 6.58 -8.37 9.22
CA TRP A 43 5.58 -7.58 8.51
C TRP A 43 5.41 -6.23 9.21
N PRO A 44 6.42 -5.34 9.11
CA PRO A 44 6.62 -4.25 10.07
C PRO A 44 5.75 -3.02 9.83
N GLN A 45 4.94 -3.01 8.78
CA GLN A 45 4.07 -1.90 8.41
C GLN A 45 2.89 -2.39 7.56
N TRP A 46 1.98 -1.50 7.23
CA TRP A 46 0.85 -1.81 6.37
C TRP A 46 1.29 -2.37 5.02
N ARG A 47 0.72 -3.53 4.65
CA ARG A 47 1.08 -4.34 3.48
C ARG A 47 2.54 -4.79 3.45
N GLY A 48 3.15 -4.96 4.62
CA GLY A 48 4.47 -5.58 4.79
C GLY A 48 5.64 -4.69 4.43
N PRO A 49 6.84 -5.29 4.37
CA PRO A 49 8.10 -4.55 4.30
C PRO A 49 8.25 -3.67 3.05
N THR A 50 7.57 -4.03 1.96
CA THR A 50 7.56 -3.24 0.72
C THR A 50 6.38 -2.28 0.60
N GLY A 51 5.37 -2.39 1.48
CA GLY A 51 4.10 -1.67 1.35
C GLY A 51 3.21 -2.18 0.20
N CYS A 52 3.59 -3.27 -0.47
CA CYS A 52 2.92 -3.77 -1.68
C CYS A 52 2.10 -5.05 -1.48
N GLY A 53 2.14 -5.68 -0.28
CA GLY A 53 1.36 -6.86 0.04
C GLY A 53 1.99 -8.19 -0.39
N ASN A 54 3.17 -8.18 -1.00
CA ASN A 54 3.85 -9.38 -1.45
C ASN A 54 4.66 -10.04 -0.33
N SER A 55 4.51 -11.37 -0.18
CA SER A 55 5.28 -12.20 0.73
C SER A 55 6.04 -13.28 -0.03
N ARG A 56 7.17 -13.71 0.52
CA ARG A 56 7.91 -14.88 0.05
C ARG A 56 7.56 -16.17 0.81
N ASP A 57 6.63 -16.08 1.72
CA ASP A 57 6.18 -17.22 2.52
C ASP A 57 5.37 -18.18 1.65
N ALA A 58 5.92 -19.35 1.35
CA ALA A 58 5.28 -20.34 0.48
C ALA A 58 4.33 -21.29 1.22
N SER A 59 4.36 -21.30 2.56
CA SER A 59 3.64 -22.28 3.40
C SER A 59 2.38 -21.73 4.07
N LEU A 60 1.75 -20.71 3.46
CA LEU A 60 0.49 -20.17 3.98
C LEU A 60 -0.69 -21.13 3.75
N PRO A 61 -1.61 -21.28 4.71
CA PRO A 61 -2.78 -22.13 4.56
C PRO A 61 -3.69 -21.62 3.44
N VAL A 62 -4.38 -22.53 2.76
CA VAL A 62 -5.34 -22.17 1.71
C VAL A 62 -6.79 -22.12 2.21
N SER A 63 -7.05 -22.68 3.39
CA SER A 63 -8.37 -22.68 4.02
C SER A 63 -8.27 -22.59 5.53
N TRP A 64 -9.26 -21.99 6.18
CA TRP A 64 -9.31 -21.87 7.64
C TRP A 64 -10.71 -21.56 8.17
N GLY A 65 -10.92 -21.78 9.46
CA GLY A 65 -12.17 -21.50 10.16
C GLY A 65 -13.20 -22.62 10.00
N GLY A 66 -14.46 -22.25 9.77
CA GLY A 66 -15.58 -23.19 9.76
C GLY A 66 -15.95 -23.68 11.16
N LYS A 67 -16.83 -24.68 11.26
CA LYS A 67 -17.34 -25.20 12.54
C LYS A 67 -16.27 -25.83 13.43
N GLU A 68 -15.24 -26.40 12.83
CA GLU A 68 -14.16 -27.11 13.52
C GLU A 68 -12.93 -26.24 13.79
N GLY A 69 -12.93 -24.97 13.29
CA GLY A 69 -11.80 -24.05 13.48
C GLY A 69 -10.53 -24.50 12.76
N ALA A 70 -10.64 -25.16 11.62
CA ALA A 70 -9.49 -25.67 10.85
C ALA A 70 -8.42 -24.59 10.64
N ASN A 71 -7.15 -24.95 10.81
CA ASN A 71 -5.99 -24.07 10.67
C ASN A 71 -6.02 -22.79 11.52
N VAL A 72 -6.83 -22.72 12.57
CA VAL A 72 -6.81 -21.64 13.55
C VAL A 72 -5.86 -22.03 14.68
N LEU A 73 -4.69 -21.41 14.71
CA LEU A 73 -3.67 -21.69 15.71
C LEU A 73 -4.00 -21.06 17.06
N TRP A 74 -4.51 -19.82 17.03
CA TRP A 74 -4.99 -19.13 18.22
C TRP A 74 -5.91 -17.94 17.84
N LYS A 75 -6.70 -17.50 18.81
CA LYS A 75 -7.42 -16.24 18.79
C LYS A 75 -7.22 -15.50 20.11
N ALA A 76 -7.13 -14.19 20.04
CA ALA A 76 -7.02 -13.31 21.19
C ALA A 76 -8.12 -12.24 21.17
N GLU A 77 -8.69 -11.90 22.31
CA GLU A 77 -9.66 -10.82 22.42
C GLU A 77 -8.96 -9.48 22.16
N LEU A 78 -9.64 -8.60 21.41
CA LEU A 78 -9.23 -7.21 21.24
C LEU A 78 -9.90 -6.37 22.33
N PRO A 79 -9.22 -5.34 22.85
CA PRO A 79 -9.91 -4.27 23.58
C PRO A 79 -11.05 -3.72 22.72
N SER A 80 -12.11 -3.23 23.36
CA SER A 80 -13.28 -2.69 22.67
C SER A 80 -12.85 -1.72 21.57
N THR A 81 -13.38 -1.95 20.36
CA THR A 81 -13.13 -1.10 19.21
C THR A 81 -14.41 -0.43 18.76
N ALA A 82 -14.34 0.86 18.45
CA ALA A 82 -15.48 1.59 17.89
C ALA A 82 -15.55 1.35 16.37
N GLY A 83 -16.72 1.00 15.86
CA GLY A 83 -17.02 0.98 14.43
C GLY A 83 -16.08 0.11 13.58
N ILE A 84 -15.93 0.49 12.29
CA ILE A 84 -15.01 -0.15 11.37
C ILE A 84 -13.59 0.33 11.70
N SER A 85 -12.69 -0.60 12.07
CA SER A 85 -11.28 -0.32 12.36
C SER A 85 -10.37 -0.99 11.32
N PRO A 86 -10.07 -0.31 10.21
CA PRO A 86 -9.33 -0.90 9.08
C PRO A 86 -7.82 -1.07 9.34
N SER A 87 -7.30 -0.59 10.47
CA SER A 87 -5.91 -0.82 10.88
C SER A 87 -5.58 -2.30 10.84
N SER A 88 -4.51 -2.64 10.16
CA SER A 88 -4.03 -4.01 10.00
C SER A 88 -3.07 -4.40 11.12
N PRO A 89 -2.92 -5.67 11.47
CA PRO A 89 -1.84 -6.11 12.33
C PRO A 89 -0.48 -5.91 11.65
N ILE A 90 0.54 -5.68 12.45
CA ILE A 90 1.94 -5.80 12.04
C ILE A 90 2.61 -6.90 12.86
N VAL A 91 3.66 -7.51 12.31
CA VAL A 91 4.41 -8.58 12.97
C VAL A 91 5.89 -8.23 12.98
N VAL A 92 6.49 -8.23 14.16
CA VAL A 92 7.90 -7.88 14.34
C VAL A 92 8.51 -8.85 15.38
N GLY A 93 9.45 -9.65 14.96
CA GLY A 93 10.01 -10.72 15.79
C GLY A 93 8.92 -11.64 16.33
N GLU A 94 8.83 -11.78 17.65
CA GLU A 94 7.82 -12.61 18.33
C GLU A 94 6.54 -11.84 18.71
N SER A 95 6.37 -10.63 18.19
CA SER A 95 5.27 -9.73 18.55
C SER A 95 4.31 -9.52 17.40
N VAL A 96 3.00 -9.53 17.69
CA VAL A 96 1.93 -9.08 16.81
C VAL A 96 1.30 -7.84 17.42
N ILE A 97 1.34 -6.73 16.70
CA ILE A 97 0.90 -5.45 17.21
C ILE A 97 -0.33 -4.99 16.43
N VAL A 98 -1.31 -4.49 17.15
CA VAL A 98 -2.51 -3.85 16.62
C VAL A 98 -2.78 -2.53 17.33
N THR A 99 -3.50 -1.64 16.65
CA THR A 99 -4.09 -0.44 17.25
C THR A 99 -5.58 -0.62 17.41
N THR A 100 -6.12 -0.11 18.51
CA THR A 100 -7.58 -0.08 18.79
C THR A 100 -7.97 1.29 19.30
N SER A 101 -9.24 1.65 19.15
CA SER A 101 -9.81 2.86 19.75
C SER A 101 -11.23 2.65 20.19
N LEU A 102 -11.62 3.36 21.24
CA LEU A 102 -12.99 3.62 21.60
C LEU A 102 -13.24 5.12 21.36
N ASP A 103 -14.22 5.46 20.51
CA ASP A 103 -14.41 6.84 20.08
C ASP A 103 -15.59 7.52 20.80
N LYS A 104 -16.34 6.75 21.63
CA LYS A 104 -17.46 7.23 22.43
C LYS A 104 -17.58 6.41 23.72
N PRO A 105 -17.98 6.99 24.88
CA PRO A 105 -18.31 8.41 25.09
C PRO A 105 -17.12 9.35 25.05
N ALA A 106 -15.90 8.85 25.26
CA ALA A 106 -14.63 9.58 25.15
C ALA A 106 -13.71 8.84 24.18
N ILE A 107 -12.76 9.56 23.60
CA ILE A 107 -11.76 8.97 22.72
C ILE A 107 -10.69 8.28 23.58
N GLU A 108 -10.50 6.99 23.35
CA GLU A 108 -9.43 6.19 23.96
C GLU A 108 -8.66 5.48 22.86
N HIS A 109 -7.35 5.52 22.92
CA HIS A 109 -6.47 4.83 21.98
C HIS A 109 -5.59 3.84 22.71
N HIS A 110 -5.34 2.69 22.07
CA HIS A 110 -4.42 1.69 22.58
C HIS A 110 -3.51 1.16 21.47
N VAL A 111 -2.24 0.98 21.82
CA VAL A 111 -1.33 0.09 21.11
C VAL A 111 -1.26 -1.21 21.89
N VAL A 112 -1.54 -2.33 21.22
CA VAL A 112 -1.68 -3.63 21.89
C VAL A 112 -0.73 -4.62 21.24
N CYS A 113 0.03 -5.33 22.06
CA CYS A 113 1.00 -6.34 21.63
C CYS A 113 0.62 -7.72 22.15
N TYR A 114 0.60 -8.67 21.23
CA TYR A 114 0.36 -10.08 21.51
C TYR A 114 1.56 -10.92 21.13
N SER A 115 1.74 -12.04 21.82
CA SER A 115 2.71 -13.05 21.44
C SER A 115 2.35 -13.69 20.09
N ARG A 116 3.28 -13.68 19.15
CA ARG A 116 3.12 -14.35 17.85
C ARG A 116 2.90 -15.85 18.00
N LYS A 117 3.46 -16.45 19.04
CA LYS A 117 3.44 -17.89 19.28
C LYS A 117 2.03 -18.38 19.64
N ASP A 118 1.38 -17.72 20.60
CA ASP A 118 0.19 -18.25 21.29
C ASP A 118 -0.93 -17.20 21.51
N GLY A 119 -0.77 -15.98 21.01
CA GLY A 119 -1.77 -14.92 21.12
C GLY A 119 -1.93 -14.32 22.50
N LYS A 120 -1.04 -14.64 23.48
CA LYS A 120 -1.10 -14.02 24.80
C LYS A 120 -0.83 -12.53 24.74
N LEU A 121 -1.59 -11.76 25.48
CA LEU A 121 -1.34 -10.34 25.67
C LEU A 121 0.01 -10.14 26.35
N LEU A 122 0.94 -9.43 25.71
CA LEU A 122 2.23 -9.08 26.27
C LEU A 122 2.19 -7.74 26.98
N TRP A 123 1.62 -6.72 26.31
CA TRP A 123 1.41 -5.40 26.88
C TRP A 123 0.31 -4.65 26.11
N GLN A 124 -0.28 -3.66 26.79
CA GLN A 124 -1.24 -2.74 26.23
C GLN A 124 -0.93 -1.34 26.74
N THR A 125 -0.74 -0.39 25.82
CA THR A 125 -0.38 0.99 26.15
C THR A 125 -1.50 1.93 25.76
N PRO A 126 -2.11 2.65 26.70
CA PRO A 126 -3.01 3.73 26.38
C PRO A 126 -2.22 4.92 25.80
N VAL A 127 -2.76 5.53 24.75
CA VAL A 127 -2.21 6.74 24.12
C VAL A 127 -3.22 7.85 24.26
N ALA A 128 -2.83 8.94 24.93
CA ALA A 128 -3.73 10.08 25.09
C ALA A 128 -4.12 10.67 23.72
N PRO A 129 -5.41 11.02 23.53
CA PRO A 129 -5.89 11.56 22.27
C PRO A 129 -5.20 12.87 21.89
N GLY A 130 -5.06 13.09 20.57
CA GLY A 130 -4.56 14.32 20.00
C GLY A 130 -5.64 15.43 19.88
N PRO A 131 -5.35 16.50 19.15
CA PRO A 131 -6.21 17.68 19.09
C PRO A 131 -7.51 17.50 18.32
N ILE A 132 -7.64 16.49 17.45
CA ILE A 132 -8.83 16.24 16.66
C ILE A 132 -9.84 15.46 17.52
N GLN A 133 -10.89 16.13 17.98
CA GLN A 133 -11.89 15.57 18.89
C GLN A 133 -13.14 15.04 18.17
N GLN A 134 -13.35 15.42 16.92
CA GLN A 134 -14.47 14.93 16.12
C GLN A 134 -14.02 13.79 15.23
N ILE A 135 -14.49 12.59 15.52
CA ILE A 135 -14.30 11.41 14.68
C ILE A 135 -15.59 11.19 13.92
N ASP A 136 -15.50 11.13 12.61
CA ASP A 136 -16.64 11.08 11.68
C ASP A 136 -17.56 9.85 11.89
N GLY A 137 -17.04 8.76 12.42
CA GLY A 137 -17.80 7.53 12.65
C GLY A 137 -17.90 6.59 11.44
N ARG A 138 -17.45 7.00 10.26
CA ARG A 138 -17.29 6.09 9.10
C ARG A 138 -16.19 5.06 9.32
N ALA A 139 -15.17 5.44 10.09
CA ALA A 139 -14.14 4.53 10.58
C ALA A 139 -13.71 4.96 11.99
N SER A 140 -13.05 4.09 12.73
CA SER A 140 -12.51 4.40 14.06
C SER A 140 -11.29 5.31 13.98
N SER A 141 -10.95 6.01 15.07
CA SER A 141 -9.70 6.78 15.15
C SER A 141 -8.44 5.91 15.11
N ALA A 142 -8.55 4.59 15.27
CA ALA A 142 -7.47 3.64 15.02
C ALA A 142 -7.51 3.08 13.58
N ALA A 143 -7.81 3.90 12.57
CA ALA A 143 -7.79 3.48 11.17
C ALA A 143 -6.37 3.32 10.59
N PRO A 144 -5.37 4.17 10.90
CA PRO A 144 -4.01 3.96 10.44
C PRO A 144 -3.39 2.70 11.01
N THR A 145 -2.68 1.95 10.17
CA THR A 145 -1.85 0.81 10.60
C THR A 145 -0.54 1.34 11.17
N PRO A 146 -0.06 0.85 12.31
CA PRO A 146 1.24 1.24 12.84
C PRO A 146 2.40 0.74 11.97
N CYS A 147 3.60 1.30 12.19
CA CYS A 147 4.83 0.76 11.64
C CYS A 147 5.88 0.56 12.74
N SER A 148 6.92 -0.26 12.49
CA SER A 148 7.97 -0.56 13.47
C SER A 148 9.34 -0.68 12.82
N ASP A 149 10.36 -0.17 13.48
CA ASP A 149 11.78 -0.31 13.12
C ASP A 149 12.46 -1.53 13.79
N GLY A 150 11.70 -2.35 14.51
CA GLY A 150 12.22 -3.50 15.29
C GLY A 150 12.58 -3.14 16.73
N GLN A 151 12.55 -1.87 17.13
CA GLN A 151 12.78 -1.39 18.48
C GLN A 151 11.63 -0.56 19.03
N SER A 152 10.96 0.15 18.16
CA SER A 152 9.83 1.01 18.49
C SER A 152 8.66 0.70 17.56
N VAL A 153 7.45 0.92 18.06
CA VAL A 153 6.21 0.92 17.29
C VAL A 153 5.72 2.36 17.17
N PHE A 154 5.44 2.81 15.97
CA PHE A 154 4.96 4.15 15.67
C PHE A 154 3.49 4.06 15.26
N ALA A 155 2.61 4.56 16.12
CA ALA A 155 1.16 4.49 15.94
C ALA A 155 0.58 5.89 15.75
N LEU A 156 -0.03 6.12 14.59
CA LEU A 156 -0.80 7.32 14.29
C LEU A 156 -2.28 7.04 14.52
N PHE A 157 -2.99 7.97 15.15
CA PHE A 157 -4.42 7.87 15.40
C PHE A 157 -5.18 9.02 14.72
N GLY A 158 -6.45 8.76 14.42
CA GLY A 158 -7.34 9.72 13.78
C GLY A 158 -7.56 11.01 14.57
N SER A 159 -7.26 11.02 15.88
CA SER A 159 -7.21 12.23 16.69
C SER A 159 -6.01 13.14 16.39
N GLY A 160 -5.13 12.74 15.48
CA GLY A 160 -3.95 13.52 15.09
C GLY A 160 -2.75 13.35 16.04
N VAL A 161 -2.70 12.28 16.83
CA VAL A 161 -1.53 11.94 17.65
C VAL A 161 -0.72 10.83 17.00
N LEU A 162 0.59 11.02 16.90
CA LEU A 162 1.60 10.02 16.56
C LEU A 162 2.39 9.70 17.82
N ALA A 163 2.34 8.46 18.28
CA ALA A 163 3.08 7.99 19.44
C ALA A 163 4.11 6.94 19.04
N ALA A 164 5.29 6.99 19.63
CA ALA A 164 6.26 5.93 19.61
C ALA A 164 6.27 5.20 20.94
N VAL A 165 6.10 3.88 20.90
CA VAL A 165 6.19 3.03 22.08
C VAL A 165 7.32 2.02 21.91
N ASP A 166 7.96 1.63 23.00
CA ASP A 166 9.00 0.60 22.98
C ASP A 166 8.39 -0.76 22.62
N LEU A 167 8.97 -1.47 21.66
CA LEU A 167 8.44 -2.77 21.21
C LEU A 167 8.45 -3.82 22.31
N LYS A 168 9.42 -3.75 23.23
CA LYS A 168 9.63 -4.78 24.26
C LYS A 168 8.60 -4.71 25.37
N ASP A 169 8.28 -3.50 25.85
CA ASP A 169 7.48 -3.31 27.07
C ASP A 169 6.29 -2.34 26.89
N GLY A 170 6.13 -1.77 25.71
CA GLY A 170 5.03 -0.85 25.38
C GLY A 170 5.19 0.56 25.98
N ARG A 171 6.28 0.88 26.69
CA ARG A 171 6.45 2.20 27.28
C ARG A 171 6.51 3.28 26.21
N GLU A 172 5.72 4.36 26.39
CA GLU A 172 5.77 5.51 25.48
C GLU A 172 7.16 6.17 25.54
N LYS A 173 7.80 6.33 24.38
CA LYS A 173 9.11 6.96 24.22
C LYS A 173 8.98 8.44 23.90
N TRP A 174 8.08 8.76 22.98
CA TRP A 174 7.75 10.10 22.57
C TRP A 174 6.38 10.15 21.89
N ARG A 175 5.81 11.36 21.80
CA ARG A 175 4.63 11.66 21.01
C ARG A 175 4.74 12.96 20.27
N GLN A 176 4.01 13.06 19.17
CA GLN A 176 3.83 14.27 18.37
C GLN A 176 2.36 14.47 18.03
N GLU A 177 1.95 15.71 17.84
CA GLU A 177 0.60 16.06 17.47
C GLU A 177 0.56 16.80 16.14
N LEU A 178 -0.39 16.43 15.28
CA LEU A 178 -0.70 17.16 14.06
C LEU A 178 -1.51 18.39 14.45
N LYS A 179 -0.89 19.55 14.41
CA LYS A 179 -1.55 20.83 14.72
C LYS A 179 -2.18 21.43 13.48
N ASP A 180 -3.22 22.22 13.68
CA ASP A 180 -3.88 22.99 12.61
C ASP A 180 -4.35 22.14 11.42
N THR A 181 -5.11 21.10 11.70
CA THR A 181 -5.59 20.12 10.71
C THR A 181 -6.95 20.50 10.10
N ALA A 182 -7.24 19.98 8.91
CA ALA A 182 -8.51 20.14 8.21
C ALA A 182 -8.91 18.87 7.46
N PHE A 183 -8.95 17.74 8.17
CA PHE A 183 -9.45 16.48 7.62
C PHE A 183 -10.99 16.51 7.53
N ASP A 184 -11.54 15.92 6.47
CA ASP A 184 -13.01 15.78 6.28
C ASP A 184 -13.58 14.62 7.11
N CYS A 185 -12.76 13.60 7.26
CA CYS A 185 -13.09 12.38 8.00
C CYS A 185 -11.87 11.94 8.82
N VAL A 186 -11.87 10.69 9.27
CA VAL A 186 -10.71 10.15 9.99
C VAL A 186 -9.46 10.15 9.10
N ILE A 187 -8.30 10.23 9.72
CA ILE A 187 -7.02 9.92 9.06
C ILE A 187 -7.05 8.43 8.70
N GLY A 188 -7.02 8.11 7.41
CA GLY A 188 -7.16 6.72 6.92
C GLY A 188 -5.86 6.11 6.40
N ASN A 189 -4.86 6.93 6.05
CA ASN A 189 -3.55 6.46 5.62
C ASN A 189 -2.60 6.25 6.79
N SER A 190 -1.60 5.42 6.56
CA SER A 190 -0.67 4.96 7.59
C SER A 190 0.66 5.71 7.53
N PRO A 191 1.36 5.89 8.65
CA PRO A 191 2.76 6.28 8.65
C PRO A 191 3.62 5.15 8.07
N ILE A 192 4.75 5.53 7.47
CA ILE A 192 5.74 4.58 6.94
C ILE A 192 7.12 4.91 7.49
N LEU A 193 8.00 3.90 7.48
CA LEU A 193 9.41 4.06 7.80
C LEU A 193 10.24 4.20 6.53
N CYS A 194 11.08 5.22 6.49
CA CYS A 194 12.04 5.44 5.42
C CYS A 194 13.26 6.19 5.94
N ALA A 195 14.46 5.76 5.58
CA ALA A 195 15.72 6.43 5.92
C ALA A 195 15.85 6.80 7.43
N GLY A 196 15.47 5.89 8.34
CA GLY A 196 15.52 6.12 9.79
C GLY A 196 14.54 7.16 10.32
N SER A 197 13.49 7.42 9.58
CA SER A 197 12.47 8.41 9.90
C SER A 197 11.07 7.84 9.77
N VAL A 198 10.14 8.39 10.55
CA VAL A 198 8.70 8.17 10.38
C VAL A 198 8.18 9.26 9.44
N LEU A 199 7.62 8.85 8.33
CA LEU A 199 7.05 9.74 7.31
C LEU A 199 5.53 9.57 7.26
N PHE A 200 4.81 10.68 7.21
CA PHE A 200 3.37 10.71 7.03
C PHE A 200 2.98 11.78 6.01
N VAL A 201 2.15 11.39 5.04
CA VAL A 201 1.58 12.33 4.07
C VAL A 201 0.17 12.68 4.49
N ALA A 202 -0.05 13.93 4.84
CA ALA A 202 -1.33 14.47 5.28
C ALA A 202 -1.93 15.35 4.19
N ASP A 203 -2.65 14.77 3.23
CA ASP A 203 -3.44 15.55 2.29
C ASP A 203 -4.76 15.97 2.95
N GLN A 204 -5.06 17.23 2.93
CA GLN A 204 -6.12 17.87 3.70
C GLN A 204 -6.79 19.01 2.91
N TYR A 205 -7.96 19.44 3.39
CA TYR A 205 -8.60 20.66 2.89
C TYR A 205 -7.90 21.93 3.35
N LYS A 206 -8.32 23.06 2.80
CA LYS A 206 -7.91 24.43 3.19
C LYS A 206 -6.41 24.65 3.07
N GLU A 207 -5.77 24.07 2.05
CA GLU A 207 -4.33 24.22 1.80
C GLU A 207 -3.42 23.82 2.96
N LYS A 208 -3.89 22.91 3.83
CA LYS A 208 -3.12 22.42 4.99
C LYS A 208 -2.34 21.14 4.71
N SER A 209 -2.37 20.67 3.46
CA SER A 209 -1.67 19.46 3.05
C SER A 209 -0.17 19.58 3.22
N ALA A 210 0.44 18.55 3.83
CA ALA A 210 1.88 18.50 4.07
C ALA A 210 2.42 17.08 4.15
N VAL A 211 3.71 16.93 3.88
CA VAL A 211 4.51 15.77 4.29
C VAL A 211 5.18 16.11 5.60
N TYR A 212 5.01 15.26 6.59
CA TYR A 212 5.68 15.34 7.88
C TYR A 212 6.72 14.25 7.97
N VAL A 213 7.91 14.57 8.48
CA VAL A 213 8.96 13.59 8.74
C VAL A 213 9.58 13.85 10.09
N TRP A 214 9.53 12.83 10.93
CA TRP A 214 10.10 12.83 12.27
C TRP A 214 11.27 11.85 12.35
N ASP A 215 12.28 12.20 13.13
CA ASP A 215 13.31 11.26 13.52
C ASP A 215 12.69 10.12 14.33
N ALA A 216 12.92 8.88 13.91
CA ALA A 216 12.28 7.73 14.53
C ALA A 216 12.71 7.51 15.99
N ALA A 217 13.95 7.82 16.33
CA ALA A 217 14.49 7.60 17.67
C ALA A 217 14.02 8.66 18.68
N THR A 218 13.95 9.92 18.25
CA THR A 218 13.72 11.07 19.14
C THR A 218 12.35 11.71 19.03
N GLY A 219 11.61 11.45 17.93
CA GLY A 219 10.36 12.12 17.59
C GLY A 219 10.55 13.57 17.14
N GLN A 220 11.77 14.06 17.00
CA GLN A 220 12.01 15.42 16.53
C GLN A 220 11.53 15.58 15.10
N LEU A 221 10.73 16.62 14.83
CA LEU A 221 10.32 16.99 13.48
C LEU A 221 11.55 17.41 12.66
N LYS A 222 11.92 16.63 11.66
CA LYS A 222 13.02 16.92 10.75
C LYS A 222 12.60 17.97 9.71
N TYR A 223 11.42 17.79 9.13
CA TYR A 223 10.81 18.77 8.24
C TYR A 223 9.30 18.57 8.12
N GLN A 224 8.64 19.66 7.73
CA GLN A 224 7.26 19.71 7.27
C GLN A 224 7.23 20.41 5.92
N GLN A 225 6.93 19.67 4.87
CA GLN A 225 6.89 20.20 3.51
C GLN A 225 5.45 20.41 3.07
N LYS A 226 5.05 21.69 2.82
CA LYS A 226 3.73 22.00 2.27
C LYS A 226 3.53 21.32 0.90
N ARG A 227 2.32 20.79 0.68
CA ARG A 227 1.91 20.17 -0.58
C ARG A 227 0.77 20.98 -1.22
N PRO A 228 0.71 21.06 -2.54
CA PRO A 228 -0.37 21.75 -3.25
C PRO A 228 -1.63 20.88 -3.39
N ALA A 229 -1.92 20.03 -2.41
CA ALA A 229 -3.12 19.19 -2.40
C ALA A 229 -4.29 19.96 -1.80
N GLU A 230 -5.45 19.87 -2.44
CA GLU A 230 -6.66 20.63 -2.08
C GLU A 230 -7.74 19.76 -1.42
N THR A 231 -7.53 18.45 -1.38
CA THR A 231 -8.48 17.48 -0.84
C THR A 231 -7.76 16.45 0.04
N PHE A 232 -8.52 15.76 0.89
CA PHE A 232 -7.99 14.65 1.67
C PHE A 232 -7.63 13.44 0.77
N CYS A 233 -6.72 12.61 1.25
CA CYS A 233 -6.36 11.34 0.63
C CYS A 233 -6.05 10.29 1.69
N HIS A 234 -6.49 9.06 1.47
CA HIS A 234 -6.24 7.91 2.36
C HIS A 234 -5.18 6.95 1.81
N SER A 235 -4.55 7.29 0.68
CA SER A 235 -3.46 6.50 0.11
C SER A 235 -2.25 6.51 1.05
N THR A 236 -1.75 5.33 1.38
CA THR A 236 -0.47 5.18 2.09
C THR A 236 0.65 5.12 1.06
N PRO A 237 1.73 5.89 1.21
CA PRO A 237 2.86 5.83 0.30
C PRO A 237 3.61 4.51 0.40
N ILE A 238 4.33 4.16 -0.66
CA ILE A 238 5.28 3.03 -0.67
C ILE A 238 6.70 3.55 -0.85
N VAL A 239 7.70 2.76 -0.45
CA VAL A 239 9.11 3.08 -0.67
C VAL A 239 9.66 2.18 -1.77
N VAL A 240 10.26 2.79 -2.79
CA VAL A 240 10.89 2.09 -3.91
C VAL A 240 12.33 2.54 -4.04
N LYS A 241 13.24 1.60 -4.24
CA LYS A 241 14.65 1.91 -4.49
C LYS A 241 14.90 2.03 -5.98
N MET A 242 15.31 3.21 -6.42
CA MET A 242 15.61 3.53 -7.82
C MET A 242 17.05 4.04 -7.91
N GLU A 243 17.84 3.42 -8.80
CA GLU A 243 19.26 3.79 -8.97
C GLU A 243 20.06 3.83 -7.65
N GLY A 244 19.74 2.89 -6.76
CA GLY A 244 20.39 2.79 -5.46
C GLY A 244 19.85 3.73 -4.38
N LYS A 245 18.95 4.68 -4.72
CA LYS A 245 18.34 5.64 -3.81
C LYS A 245 16.89 5.28 -3.51
N GLU A 246 16.47 5.47 -2.28
CA GLU A 246 15.07 5.34 -1.88
C GLU A 246 14.27 6.54 -2.36
N GLN A 247 13.07 6.29 -2.84
CA GLN A 247 12.07 7.31 -3.13
C GLN A 247 10.74 6.89 -2.53
N VAL A 248 10.01 7.84 -1.98
CA VAL A 248 8.64 7.65 -1.52
C VAL A 248 7.71 7.87 -2.69
N ILE A 249 6.95 6.86 -3.04
CA ILE A 249 5.94 6.94 -4.10
C ILE A 249 4.58 7.15 -3.47
N TYR A 250 3.93 8.21 -3.85
CA TYR A 250 2.65 8.62 -3.31
C TYR A 250 1.64 8.94 -4.41
N ALA A 251 0.47 8.33 -4.32
CA ALA A 251 -0.68 8.63 -5.18
C ALA A 251 -1.68 9.46 -4.39
N GLY A 252 -1.87 10.68 -4.76
CA GLY A 252 -2.80 11.59 -4.08
C GLY A 252 -3.03 12.88 -4.86
N ASN A 253 -4.19 13.51 -4.64
CA ASN A 253 -4.57 14.77 -5.27
C ASN A 253 -4.44 14.75 -6.81
N LYS A 254 -4.93 13.67 -7.44
CA LYS A 254 -4.92 13.45 -8.91
C LYS A 254 -3.51 13.37 -9.52
N ALA A 255 -2.50 13.11 -8.71
CA ALA A 255 -1.12 12.95 -9.16
C ALA A 255 -0.44 11.76 -8.50
N LEU A 256 0.37 11.05 -9.29
CA LEU A 256 1.38 10.13 -8.77
C LEU A 256 2.70 10.89 -8.65
N GLN A 257 3.36 10.80 -7.51
CA GLN A 257 4.57 11.56 -7.22
C GLN A 257 5.67 10.67 -6.64
N GLY A 258 6.92 10.95 -7.03
CA GLY A 258 8.11 10.46 -6.35
C GLY A 258 8.70 11.56 -5.48
N LEU A 259 8.90 11.27 -4.19
CA LEU A 259 9.40 12.21 -3.20
C LEU A 259 10.77 11.76 -2.69
N ASP A 260 11.63 12.72 -2.42
CA ASP A 260 12.88 12.50 -1.67
C ASP A 260 12.52 12.26 -0.18
N PRO A 261 12.87 11.10 0.39
CA PRO A 261 12.50 10.77 1.77
C PRO A 261 13.23 11.62 2.83
N LEU A 262 14.36 12.24 2.48
CA LEU A 262 15.16 13.04 3.40
C LEU A 262 14.70 14.51 3.48
N THR A 263 14.06 15.00 2.41
CA THR A 263 13.67 16.42 2.30
C THR A 263 12.18 16.63 2.04
N GLY A 264 11.43 15.57 1.68
CA GLY A 264 10.03 15.64 1.25
C GLY A 264 9.82 16.33 -0.09
N LYS A 265 10.90 16.71 -0.77
CA LYS A 265 10.83 17.39 -2.07
C LYS A 265 10.28 16.47 -3.15
N VAL A 266 9.35 16.98 -3.94
CA VAL A 266 8.87 16.28 -5.15
C VAL A 266 10.00 16.23 -6.17
N LEU A 267 10.37 15.01 -6.57
CA LEU A 267 11.41 14.75 -7.58
C LEU A 267 10.80 14.71 -8.98
N TRP A 268 9.67 14.05 -9.11
CA TRP A 268 8.90 13.92 -10.34
C TRP A 268 7.41 13.71 -10.05
N TRP A 269 6.57 13.96 -11.05
CA TRP A 269 5.13 13.70 -10.94
C TRP A 269 4.52 13.32 -12.28
N VAL A 270 3.37 12.65 -12.20
CA VAL A 270 2.46 12.38 -13.31
C VAL A 270 1.10 12.92 -12.91
N SER A 271 0.58 13.87 -13.66
CA SER A 271 -0.74 14.49 -13.45
C SER A 271 -1.83 13.74 -14.19
N GLY A 272 -3.11 14.02 -13.86
CA GLY A 272 -4.25 13.48 -14.59
C GLY A 272 -4.44 11.99 -14.42
N GLN A 273 -4.23 11.47 -13.22
CA GLN A 273 -4.53 10.07 -12.87
C GLN A 273 -5.96 9.70 -13.29
N PRO A 274 -6.19 8.47 -13.77
CA PRO A 274 -7.53 8.01 -14.08
C PRO A 274 -8.43 8.03 -12.84
N GLY A 275 -9.66 8.50 -13.02
CA GLY A 275 -10.62 8.65 -11.94
C GLY A 275 -10.64 10.08 -11.38
N GLN A 276 -11.81 10.60 -11.14
CA GLN A 276 -11.99 12.02 -10.78
C GLN A 276 -12.76 12.20 -9.48
N TRP A 277 -12.59 11.31 -8.53
CA TRP A 277 -13.24 11.50 -7.25
C TRP A 277 -12.36 12.32 -6.31
N MET A 278 -12.99 13.20 -5.55
CA MET A 278 -12.33 13.86 -4.42
C MET A 278 -12.06 12.80 -3.35
N GLY A 279 -10.80 12.62 -2.95
CA GLY A 279 -10.41 11.65 -1.92
C GLY A 279 -9.97 10.31 -2.52
N GLU A 280 -8.72 10.24 -2.93
CA GLU A 280 -8.07 9.01 -3.32
C GLU A 280 -7.89 8.11 -2.11
N SER A 281 -8.12 6.80 -2.28
CA SER A 281 -8.08 5.85 -1.17
C SER A 281 -7.11 4.71 -1.39
N ALA A 282 -6.94 4.25 -2.63
CA ALA A 282 -6.04 3.16 -2.96
C ALA A 282 -4.59 3.62 -2.98
N SER A 283 -3.73 2.83 -2.35
CA SER A 283 -2.28 3.06 -2.40
C SER A 283 -1.69 2.48 -3.67
N PRO A 284 -0.58 3.04 -4.18
CA PRO A 284 0.09 2.49 -5.35
C PRO A 284 0.64 1.08 -5.07
N ALA A 285 0.81 0.29 -6.12
CA ALA A 285 1.53 -0.98 -6.09
C ALA A 285 2.76 -0.91 -6.99
N PHE A 286 3.84 -1.59 -6.59
CA PHE A 286 5.05 -1.69 -7.38
C PHE A 286 5.38 -3.16 -7.65
N GLY A 287 5.68 -3.50 -8.91
CA GLY A 287 6.07 -4.84 -9.34
C GLY A 287 6.40 -4.85 -10.84
N GLY A 288 7.18 -5.81 -11.29
CA GLY A 288 7.58 -5.92 -12.71
C GLY A 288 8.26 -4.68 -13.27
N GLY A 289 8.89 -3.85 -12.41
CA GLY A 289 9.54 -2.59 -12.77
C GLY A 289 8.57 -1.42 -13.02
N LEU A 290 7.30 -1.57 -12.75
CA LEU A 290 6.27 -0.54 -12.96
C LEU A 290 5.52 -0.22 -11.67
N ILE A 291 5.03 1.00 -11.58
CA ILE A 291 4.07 1.41 -10.56
C ILE A 291 2.67 1.33 -11.18
N TYR A 292 1.76 0.62 -10.54
CA TYR A 292 0.34 0.72 -10.86
C TYR A 292 -0.35 1.62 -9.85
N SER A 293 -1.20 2.50 -10.35
CA SER A 293 -2.04 3.36 -9.52
C SER A 293 -3.41 3.55 -10.15
N ASP A 294 -4.42 3.57 -9.31
CA ASP A 294 -5.76 4.06 -9.55
C ASP A 294 -6.20 4.89 -8.34
N ASN A 295 -7.34 5.52 -8.35
CA ASN A 295 -7.74 6.38 -7.23
C ASN A 295 -8.64 5.68 -6.19
N GLY A 296 -8.82 4.36 -6.29
CA GLY A 296 -9.62 3.60 -5.32
C GLY A 296 -11.13 3.81 -5.38
N ARG A 297 -11.63 4.77 -6.16
CA ARG A 297 -13.06 4.99 -6.42
C ARG A 297 -13.25 5.66 -7.78
N GLY A 298 -13.19 4.88 -8.85
CA GLY A 298 -13.33 5.47 -10.17
C GLY A 298 -13.23 4.45 -11.27
N ASN A 299 -13.09 4.96 -12.46
CA ASN A 299 -12.91 4.17 -13.66
C ASN A 299 -11.48 4.35 -14.17
N GLY A 300 -10.80 3.24 -14.36
CA GLY A 300 -9.47 3.20 -14.91
C GLY A 300 -8.35 3.26 -13.88
N GLY A 301 -7.22 2.73 -14.31
CA GLY A 301 -5.93 2.80 -13.66
C GLY A 301 -4.86 2.96 -14.72
N ALA A 302 -3.60 3.11 -14.30
CA ALA A 302 -2.50 3.11 -15.23
C ALA A 302 -1.24 2.51 -14.59
N ALA A 303 -0.39 1.92 -15.44
CA ALA A 303 0.96 1.51 -15.09
C ALA A 303 1.94 2.58 -15.59
N TYR A 304 2.87 2.93 -14.72
CA TYR A 304 3.81 4.01 -14.93
C TYR A 304 5.23 3.51 -14.80
N GLN A 305 6.11 4.00 -15.67
CA GLN A 305 7.54 3.87 -15.50
C GLN A 305 8.00 4.85 -14.42
N PRO A 306 8.50 4.37 -13.28
CA PRO A 306 9.04 5.28 -12.27
C PRO A 306 10.42 5.82 -12.66
N GLY A 307 10.84 6.88 -11.98
CA GLY A 307 12.14 7.52 -12.18
C GLY A 307 12.08 8.72 -13.12
N GLY A 308 13.20 9.44 -13.20
CA GLY A 308 13.30 10.70 -13.92
C GLY A 308 13.14 11.93 -13.01
N ALA A 309 12.86 13.09 -13.59
CA ALA A 309 12.72 14.35 -12.88
C ALA A 309 11.65 15.24 -13.51
N GLY A 310 10.94 16.02 -12.68
CA GLY A 310 9.95 16.99 -13.12
C GLY A 310 8.64 16.34 -13.61
N ASP A 311 8.00 16.95 -14.60
CA ASP A 311 6.72 16.50 -15.15
C ASP A 311 6.90 15.34 -16.14
N LEU A 312 6.40 14.17 -15.76
CA LEU A 312 6.47 12.93 -16.56
C LEU A 312 5.08 12.55 -17.13
N THR A 313 4.11 13.45 -17.10
CA THR A 313 2.72 13.17 -17.49
C THR A 313 2.60 12.57 -18.89
N GLN A 314 3.42 13.02 -19.83
CA GLN A 314 3.38 12.57 -21.23
C GLN A 314 4.27 11.34 -21.51
N THR A 315 5.20 11.01 -20.62
CA THR A 315 6.26 10.03 -20.89
C THR A 315 6.22 8.79 -20.01
N ALA A 316 5.65 8.87 -18.78
CA ALA A 316 5.71 7.78 -17.82
C ALA A 316 4.68 6.68 -18.06
N VAL A 317 3.52 6.98 -18.67
CA VAL A 317 2.44 5.99 -18.85
C VAL A 317 2.88 4.88 -19.79
N ARG A 318 2.76 3.63 -19.34
CA ARG A 318 3.06 2.42 -20.12
C ARG A 318 1.81 1.66 -20.53
N ALA A 319 0.80 1.62 -19.67
CA ALA A 319 -0.48 0.97 -19.95
C ALA A 319 -1.61 1.70 -19.25
N ARG A 320 -2.82 1.65 -19.82
CA ARG A 320 -4.06 2.11 -19.20
C ARG A 320 -5.00 0.94 -19.00
N PHE A 321 -5.73 0.94 -17.90
CA PHE A 321 -6.55 -0.18 -17.46
C PHE A 321 -8.03 0.22 -17.44
N PRO A 322 -8.90 -0.51 -18.14
CA PRO A 322 -10.34 -0.24 -18.16
C PRO A 322 -11.02 -0.89 -16.95
N CYS A 323 -10.43 -0.75 -15.77
CA CYS A 323 -10.98 -1.32 -14.54
C CYS A 323 -11.91 -0.35 -13.85
N LYS A 324 -12.79 -0.88 -13.03
CA LYS A 324 -13.38 -0.13 -11.92
C LYS A 324 -12.52 -0.37 -10.69
N SER A 325 -12.61 0.46 -9.69
CA SER A 325 -11.83 0.33 -8.47
C SER A 325 -12.68 0.62 -7.23
N ASP A 326 -12.27 0.03 -6.13
CA ASP A 326 -12.82 0.25 -4.79
C ASP A 326 -11.69 0.68 -3.83
N ILE A 327 -11.97 0.85 -2.56
CA ILE A 327 -11.04 1.41 -1.56
C ILE A 327 -9.80 0.54 -1.36
N GLY A 328 -9.95 -0.80 -1.34
CA GLY A 328 -8.81 -1.72 -1.18
C GLY A 328 -7.73 -1.49 -2.23
N SER A 329 -6.47 -1.61 -1.87
CA SER A 329 -5.35 -1.31 -2.78
C SER A 329 -5.03 -2.47 -3.73
N PRO A 330 -4.55 -2.18 -4.94
CA PRO A 330 -4.15 -3.19 -5.91
C PRO A 330 -2.91 -3.98 -5.46
N ILE A 331 -2.71 -5.15 -6.07
CA ILE A 331 -1.48 -5.93 -5.89
C ILE A 331 -0.95 -6.39 -7.25
N ILE A 332 0.37 -6.39 -7.39
CA ILE A 332 1.06 -6.91 -8.58
C ILE A 332 1.72 -8.24 -8.21
N VAL A 333 1.43 -9.29 -8.99
CA VAL A 333 2.11 -10.59 -8.88
C VAL A 333 2.58 -11.00 -10.27
N GLY A 334 3.88 -11.14 -10.46
CA GLY A 334 4.46 -11.41 -11.76
C GLY A 334 4.09 -10.33 -12.79
N GLU A 335 3.42 -10.74 -13.85
CA GLU A 335 2.99 -9.87 -14.95
C GLU A 335 1.54 -9.38 -14.84
N TYR A 336 0.88 -9.60 -13.69
CA TYR A 336 -0.54 -9.31 -13.50
C TYR A 336 -0.80 -8.35 -12.36
N VAL A 337 -1.80 -7.47 -12.58
CA VAL A 337 -2.39 -6.60 -11.55
C VAL A 337 -3.73 -7.20 -11.13
N TYR A 338 -3.93 -7.29 -9.83
CA TYR A 338 -5.19 -7.73 -9.25
C TYR A 338 -5.86 -6.62 -8.47
N ARG A 339 -7.15 -6.51 -8.66
CA ARG A 339 -7.97 -5.44 -8.09
C ARG A 339 -9.32 -5.98 -7.65
N ASN A 340 -9.70 -5.75 -6.40
CA ASN A 340 -11.06 -6.01 -5.96
C ASN A 340 -11.99 -4.85 -6.33
N ILE A 341 -13.24 -5.18 -6.60
CA ILE A 341 -14.32 -4.23 -6.81
C ILE A 341 -15.64 -4.87 -6.31
N GLY A 342 -16.18 -4.33 -5.21
CA GLY A 342 -17.29 -4.98 -4.55
C GLY A 342 -16.99 -6.46 -4.33
N ASP A 343 -17.91 -7.32 -4.73
CA ASP A 343 -17.81 -8.78 -4.62
C ASP A 343 -17.07 -9.46 -5.79
N GLN A 344 -16.10 -8.80 -6.40
CA GLN A 344 -15.37 -9.34 -7.56
C GLN A 344 -13.88 -9.04 -7.46
N VAL A 345 -13.07 -9.88 -8.09
CA VAL A 345 -11.67 -9.61 -8.41
C VAL A 345 -11.48 -9.47 -9.91
N GLN A 346 -10.69 -8.52 -10.32
CA GLN A 346 -10.22 -8.32 -11.70
C GLN A 346 -8.73 -8.65 -11.78
N CYS A 347 -8.35 -9.42 -12.80
CA CYS A 347 -6.97 -9.69 -13.18
C CYS A 347 -6.68 -9.06 -14.53
N MET A 348 -5.59 -8.30 -14.63
CA MET A 348 -5.21 -7.53 -15.81
C MET A 348 -3.71 -7.69 -16.08
N GLU A 349 -3.31 -7.70 -17.34
CA GLU A 349 -1.88 -7.71 -17.71
C GLU A 349 -1.24 -6.36 -17.39
N LEU A 350 -0.15 -6.38 -16.61
CA LEU A 350 0.54 -5.18 -16.12
C LEU A 350 1.05 -4.26 -17.25
N ARG A 351 1.56 -4.82 -18.34
CA ARG A 351 2.21 -4.07 -19.42
C ARG A 351 1.26 -3.59 -20.50
N THR A 352 0.10 -4.19 -20.63
CA THR A 352 -0.88 -3.88 -21.71
C THR A 352 -2.17 -3.29 -21.18
N GLY A 353 -2.50 -3.52 -19.91
CA GLY A 353 -3.78 -3.16 -19.31
C GLY A 353 -4.94 -4.06 -19.76
N LYS A 354 -4.66 -5.13 -20.49
CA LYS A 354 -5.70 -6.03 -20.99
C LYS A 354 -6.35 -6.79 -19.83
N MET A 355 -7.68 -6.78 -19.80
CA MET A 355 -8.44 -7.59 -18.87
C MET A 355 -8.25 -9.07 -19.19
N VAL A 356 -7.80 -9.85 -18.21
CA VAL A 356 -7.62 -11.30 -18.33
C VAL A 356 -8.88 -12.01 -17.89
N TYR A 357 -9.36 -11.68 -16.68
CA TYR A 357 -10.63 -12.17 -16.18
C TYR A 357 -11.24 -11.24 -15.13
N THR A 358 -12.54 -11.42 -14.90
CA THR A 358 -13.27 -10.89 -13.75
C THR A 358 -13.97 -12.07 -13.08
N GLN A 359 -13.73 -12.27 -11.79
CA GLN A 359 -14.26 -13.40 -11.04
C GLN A 359 -15.08 -12.92 -9.83
N PRO A 360 -16.34 -13.37 -9.66
CA PRO A 360 -17.11 -13.13 -8.45
C PRO A 360 -16.47 -13.78 -7.21
N LEU A 361 -16.35 -13.02 -6.13
CA LEU A 361 -15.89 -13.45 -4.80
C LEU A 361 -16.84 -12.88 -3.75
N LYS A 362 -17.98 -13.49 -3.58
CA LYS A 362 -19.08 -12.98 -2.74
C LYS A 362 -18.69 -12.84 -1.28
N GLY A 363 -19.00 -11.70 -0.70
CA GLY A 363 -18.82 -11.42 0.72
C GLY A 363 -17.39 -11.03 1.12
N ILE A 364 -16.49 -10.76 0.17
CA ILE A 364 -15.20 -10.13 0.50
C ILE A 364 -15.41 -8.70 0.96
N HIS A 365 -14.56 -8.23 1.86
CA HIS A 365 -14.61 -6.84 2.29
C HIS A 365 -13.86 -5.94 1.30
N ALA A 366 -14.57 -5.02 0.63
CA ALA A 366 -14.02 -4.20 -0.44
C ALA A 366 -12.88 -3.25 -0.02
N TRP A 367 -12.74 -2.97 1.28
CA TRP A 367 -11.69 -2.07 1.81
C TRP A 367 -10.41 -2.80 2.18
N ALA A 368 -10.48 -4.10 2.47
CA ALA A 368 -9.28 -4.88 2.76
C ALA A 368 -8.44 -5.03 1.49
N SER A 369 -7.14 -4.83 1.63
CA SER A 369 -6.18 -5.03 0.54
C SER A 369 -5.65 -6.46 0.57
N PRO A 370 -5.49 -7.11 -0.60
CA PRO A 370 -4.97 -8.46 -0.67
C PRO A 370 -3.48 -8.54 -0.32
N VAL A 371 -3.05 -9.74 0.07
CA VAL A 371 -1.65 -10.14 0.11
C VAL A 371 -1.42 -11.30 -0.87
N ALA A 372 -0.17 -11.50 -1.28
CA ALA A 372 0.17 -12.56 -2.22
C ALA A 372 1.50 -13.23 -1.87
N THR A 373 1.60 -14.51 -2.24
CA THR A 373 2.86 -15.21 -2.44
C THR A 373 3.25 -15.14 -3.92
N ALA A 374 4.29 -15.86 -4.33
CA ALA A 374 4.70 -15.89 -5.73
C ALA A 374 3.64 -16.50 -6.67
N ASP A 375 2.81 -17.41 -6.15
CA ASP A 375 1.89 -18.25 -6.91
C ASP A 375 0.42 -18.15 -6.44
N ARG A 376 0.12 -17.44 -5.34
CA ARG A 376 -1.21 -17.40 -4.72
C ARG A 376 -1.60 -15.99 -4.30
N LEU A 377 -2.90 -15.75 -4.34
CA LEU A 377 -3.53 -14.53 -3.86
C LEU A 377 -4.45 -14.84 -2.69
N TYR A 378 -4.40 -13.98 -1.69
CA TYR A 378 -5.17 -14.04 -0.46
C TYR A 378 -6.01 -12.77 -0.35
N PHE A 379 -7.26 -12.84 -0.74
CA PHE A 379 -8.27 -11.83 -0.42
C PHE A 379 -8.88 -12.24 0.91
N ALA A 380 -8.22 -11.84 1.99
CA ALA A 380 -8.45 -12.39 3.32
C ALA A 380 -8.76 -11.31 4.35
N THR A 381 -9.75 -11.60 5.20
CA THR A 381 -10.11 -10.86 6.41
C THR A 381 -10.46 -11.85 7.51
N ALA A 382 -10.83 -11.38 8.70
CA ALA A 382 -11.43 -12.23 9.72
C ALA A 382 -12.89 -12.64 9.42
N GLY A 383 -13.48 -12.13 8.33
CA GLY A 383 -14.70 -12.64 7.72
C GLY A 383 -14.41 -13.56 6.54
N LYS A 384 -15.28 -13.47 5.51
CA LYS A 384 -15.14 -14.29 4.30
C LYS A 384 -13.84 -13.99 3.56
N SER A 385 -13.16 -15.04 3.15
CA SER A 385 -11.83 -15.00 2.55
C SER A 385 -11.73 -16.00 1.40
N TYR A 386 -10.88 -15.72 0.42
CA TYR A 386 -10.63 -16.56 -0.74
C TYR A 386 -9.13 -16.64 -1.03
N VAL A 387 -8.67 -17.86 -1.33
CA VAL A 387 -7.30 -18.13 -1.80
C VAL A 387 -7.37 -18.75 -3.18
N PHE A 388 -6.66 -18.16 -4.14
CA PHE A 388 -6.66 -18.64 -5.53
C PHE A 388 -5.30 -18.44 -6.19
N THR A 389 -5.08 -19.11 -7.33
CA THR A 389 -3.82 -19.03 -8.05
C THR A 389 -3.54 -17.63 -8.60
N ALA A 390 -2.30 -17.16 -8.51
CA ALA A 390 -1.82 -16.03 -9.25
C ALA A 390 -1.50 -16.45 -10.70
N GLY A 391 -1.99 -15.69 -11.69
CA GLY A 391 -1.73 -15.97 -13.10
C GLY A 391 -2.95 -15.72 -14.00
N PRO A 392 -2.87 -16.16 -15.26
CA PRO A 392 -3.88 -15.88 -16.27
C PRO A 392 -5.14 -16.74 -16.14
N LYS A 393 -5.13 -17.76 -15.28
CA LYS A 393 -6.30 -18.60 -15.00
C LYS A 393 -6.68 -18.47 -13.53
N PHE A 394 -7.95 -18.26 -13.28
CA PHE A 394 -8.48 -18.32 -11.93
C PHE A 394 -8.70 -19.79 -11.53
N GLU A 395 -8.10 -20.19 -10.43
CA GLU A 395 -8.35 -21.48 -9.78
C GLU A 395 -8.48 -21.24 -8.28
N LEU A 396 -9.67 -21.53 -7.75
CA LEU A 396 -9.94 -21.41 -6.32
C LEU A 396 -9.22 -22.54 -5.59
N LEU A 397 -8.33 -22.20 -4.68
CA LEU A 397 -7.57 -23.16 -3.85
C LEU A 397 -8.25 -23.44 -2.52
N GLY A 398 -8.97 -22.44 -1.99
CA GLY A 398 -9.70 -22.60 -0.74
C GLY A 398 -10.36 -21.32 -0.27
N GLU A 399 -11.08 -21.45 0.84
CA GLU A 399 -11.85 -20.38 1.45
C GLU A 399 -11.60 -20.35 2.96
N GLY A 400 -11.81 -19.18 3.56
CA GLY A 400 -11.79 -19.00 5.00
C GLY A 400 -12.94 -18.14 5.49
N ASP A 401 -13.39 -18.40 6.72
CA ASP A 401 -14.35 -17.54 7.42
C ASP A 401 -14.24 -17.76 8.93
N LEU A 402 -13.95 -16.67 9.66
CA LEU A 402 -13.85 -16.68 11.11
C LEU A 402 -15.05 -16.03 11.80
N GLY A 403 -16.03 -15.55 11.00
CA GLY A 403 -17.27 -14.95 11.51
C GLY A 403 -17.07 -13.61 12.25
N ASP A 404 -15.93 -12.94 12.08
CA ASP A 404 -15.55 -11.70 12.78
C ASP A 404 -15.10 -10.62 11.79
N SER A 405 -15.98 -10.25 10.85
CA SER A 405 -15.66 -9.38 9.71
C SER A 405 -15.16 -8.00 10.14
N ASN A 406 -14.08 -7.54 9.50
CA ASN A 406 -13.54 -6.19 9.58
C ASN A 406 -12.88 -5.81 8.26
N ALA A 407 -12.58 -4.52 8.08
CA ALA A 407 -11.91 -3.97 6.90
C ALA A 407 -10.38 -4.09 6.93
N ALA A 408 -9.80 -4.71 7.96
CA ALA A 408 -8.35 -4.86 8.10
C ALA A 408 -7.77 -5.80 7.05
N SER A 409 -6.64 -5.40 6.47
CA SER A 409 -5.85 -6.25 5.59
C SER A 409 -5.03 -7.26 6.39
N PRO A 410 -4.70 -8.44 5.85
CA PRO A 410 -3.92 -9.44 6.56
C PRO A 410 -2.45 -9.04 6.72
N ALA A 411 -1.81 -9.56 7.77
CA ALA A 411 -0.36 -9.60 7.88
C ALA A 411 0.16 -11.04 7.69
N VAL A 412 1.39 -11.18 7.20
CA VAL A 412 2.01 -12.47 6.90
C VAL A 412 3.35 -12.58 7.60
N SER A 413 3.58 -13.66 8.32
CA SER A 413 4.91 -13.97 8.90
C SER A 413 5.02 -15.44 9.24
N ALA A 414 6.14 -16.07 8.91
CA ALA A 414 6.52 -17.44 9.29
C ALA A 414 5.45 -18.50 8.99
N GLY A 415 4.87 -18.48 7.78
CA GLY A 415 3.85 -19.44 7.35
C GLY A 415 2.47 -19.19 7.95
N ARG A 416 2.23 -18.02 8.51
CA ARG A 416 0.98 -17.66 9.20
C ARG A 416 0.38 -16.40 8.65
N LEU A 417 -0.96 -16.33 8.69
CA LEU A 417 -1.74 -15.12 8.47
C LEU A 417 -2.26 -14.61 9.82
N PHE A 418 -2.17 -13.31 10.02
CA PHE A 418 -2.73 -12.62 11.17
C PHE A 418 -3.87 -11.74 10.69
N LEU A 419 -5.07 -12.03 11.17
CA LEU A 419 -6.32 -11.44 10.72
C LEU A 419 -6.99 -10.72 11.89
N LYS A 420 -7.14 -9.41 11.77
CA LYS A 420 -7.83 -8.60 12.79
C LYS A 420 -9.30 -8.52 12.45
N GLY A 421 -10.12 -9.02 13.36
CA GLY A 421 -11.57 -8.87 13.34
C GLY A 421 -12.05 -7.64 14.10
N THR A 422 -13.32 -7.60 14.37
CA THR A 422 -13.95 -6.59 15.23
C THR A 422 -13.73 -6.91 16.70
N LYS A 423 -13.75 -8.19 17.07
CA LYS A 423 -13.64 -8.67 18.45
C LYS A 423 -12.34 -9.36 18.76
N HIS A 424 -11.71 -9.97 17.77
CA HIS A 424 -10.55 -10.82 17.98
C HIS A 424 -9.45 -10.54 16.98
N LEU A 425 -8.22 -10.82 17.42
CA LEU A 425 -7.08 -11.03 16.58
C LEU A 425 -6.89 -12.55 16.39
N TRP A 426 -6.78 -12.98 15.15
CA TRP A 426 -6.70 -14.38 14.76
C TRP A 426 -5.33 -14.69 14.15
N CYS A 427 -4.79 -15.84 14.47
CA CYS A 427 -3.63 -16.43 13.79
C CYS A 427 -4.07 -17.70 13.10
N VAL A 428 -3.89 -17.76 11.80
CA VAL A 428 -4.16 -18.97 11.01
C VAL A 428 -2.87 -19.46 10.35
N GLY A 429 -2.71 -20.79 10.32
CA GLY A 429 -1.52 -21.47 9.82
C GLY A 429 -1.68 -22.97 9.93
N GLU A 430 -0.81 -23.74 9.31
CA GLU A 430 -0.77 -25.18 9.47
C GLU A 430 -0.04 -25.54 10.76
N GLU A 431 -0.58 -26.45 11.56
CA GLU A 431 0.15 -27.08 12.68
C GLU A 431 1.30 -27.89 12.09
N LYS A 432 2.53 -27.61 12.59
CA LYS A 432 3.74 -28.33 12.19
C LYS A 432 4.02 -29.48 13.13
#